data_60f12f768b7a838e295774be7c2c372a
#
_entry.id   60f12f768b7a838e295774be7c2c372a
#
_cell.length_a   1.000
_cell.length_b   1.000
_cell.length_c   1.000
_cell.angle_alpha   90.00
_cell.angle_beta   90.00
_cell.angle_gamma   90.00
#
_symmetry.space_group_name_H-M   'P 1'
#
loop_
_entity.id
_entity.type
_entity.pdbx_description
1 polymer ?
#
loop_
_entity_poly.entity_id
_entity_poly.type
_entity_poly.pdbx_seq_one_letter_code
_entity_poly.pdbx_strand_id
1 'polypeptide(L)'
;MADKRDVPVYLFTGFLESGKTKFIQETLEDKRFCKGERTLLLVCEEGEEEYAPDQFADKSVFIRNIDEPEQLTPENLAKFLAETEAERVVIEYNGMWMLDQLYGAMPEGWMVYQEFMFADAGTFLTYNSNMRNLAYDKLKSAELVVFNRFKPSYEMMDYHKLVRAASRRADIAYEFEGGRVQYDEIQDPLPFDINAPIIEIGDGDFAEWYRDIGEEPKKYEGKTVRFKCRALKRKKMQAHTFIVGRHVMTCCVEDIQFAGFVCNWDGAETLKDDTWITLTAKINWKFSRAYNRKGPVLTYISHEECDPPAEPVATFY
;
A
#
# COMPACT_ATOMS: atom_id res chain seq x y z
N MET A 1 -0.61 20.34 31.19
CA MET A 1 -0.73 19.30 30.17
C MET A 1 0.65 19.22 29.51
N ALA A 2 1.38 18.13 29.71
CA ALA A 2 2.66 17.96 29.03
C ALA A 2 2.40 17.94 27.54
N ASP A 3 3.18 18.70 26.82
CA ASP A 3 3.17 18.70 25.34
C ASP A 3 3.43 17.26 24.89
N LYS A 4 2.43 16.58 24.32
CA LYS A 4 2.56 15.22 23.82
C LYS A 4 3.45 15.31 22.59
N ARG A 5 4.74 15.02 22.73
CA ARG A 5 5.65 14.91 21.58
C ARG A 5 5.29 13.65 20.81
N ASP A 6 5.06 13.78 19.52
CA ASP A 6 4.96 12.63 18.64
C ASP A 6 6.28 11.86 18.64
N VAL A 7 6.19 10.54 18.78
CA VAL A 7 7.35 9.65 18.78
C VAL A 7 7.51 9.07 17.38
N PRO A 8 8.58 9.43 16.65
CA PRO A 8 8.80 8.90 15.29
C PRO A 8 9.19 7.42 15.35
N VAL A 9 8.54 6.64 14.50
CA VAL A 9 8.79 5.21 14.32
C VAL A 9 9.41 4.97 12.96
N TYR A 10 10.56 4.31 12.94
CA TYR A 10 11.22 3.78 11.75
C TYR A 10 10.92 2.29 11.68
N LEU A 11 10.11 1.89 10.73
CA LEU A 11 9.59 0.53 10.62
C LEU A 11 10.30 -0.23 9.49
N PHE A 12 10.89 -1.36 9.85
CA PHE A 12 11.58 -2.27 8.92
C PHE A 12 10.82 -3.57 8.83
N THR A 13 10.30 -3.85 7.66
CA THR A 13 9.47 -5.03 7.35
C THR A 13 10.15 -5.91 6.32
N GLY A 14 9.64 -7.11 6.12
CA GLY A 14 10.18 -8.10 5.17
C GLY A 14 10.31 -9.47 5.80
N PHE A 15 10.46 -10.50 4.98
CA PHE A 15 10.60 -11.87 5.46
C PHE A 15 11.93 -12.10 6.18
N LEU A 16 12.01 -13.22 6.90
CA LEU A 16 13.24 -13.63 7.59
C LEU A 16 14.43 -13.66 6.60
N GLU A 17 15.61 -13.31 7.08
CA GLU A 17 16.87 -13.26 6.30
C GLU A 17 16.82 -12.28 5.10
N SER A 18 15.91 -11.33 5.09
CA SER A 18 15.83 -10.32 4.03
C SER A 18 16.89 -9.20 4.15
N GLY A 19 17.67 -9.17 5.22
CA GLY A 19 18.72 -8.19 5.48
C GLY A 19 18.30 -7.00 6.32
N LYS A 20 17.17 -7.07 7.02
CA LYS A 20 16.68 -6.03 7.94
C LYS A 20 17.69 -5.74 9.04
N THR A 21 18.10 -6.78 9.77
CA THR A 21 19.03 -6.69 10.92
C THR A 21 20.32 -5.98 10.53
N LYS A 22 20.93 -6.39 9.42
CA LYS A 22 22.15 -5.78 8.90
C LYS A 22 21.96 -4.29 8.61
N PHE A 23 20.90 -3.92 7.90
CA PHE A 23 20.65 -2.53 7.54
C PHE A 23 20.37 -1.66 8.78
N ILE A 24 19.62 -2.19 9.76
CA ILE A 24 19.36 -1.51 11.02
C ILE A 24 20.67 -1.34 11.80
N GLN A 25 21.52 -2.37 11.87
CA GLN A 25 22.82 -2.31 12.51
C GLN A 25 23.68 -1.20 11.90
N GLU A 26 23.84 -1.19 10.58
CA GLU A 26 24.61 -0.17 9.86
C GLU A 26 24.03 1.24 10.07
N THR A 27 22.71 1.35 10.15
CA THR A 27 22.00 2.62 10.45
C THR A 27 22.32 3.11 11.87
N LEU A 28 22.34 2.22 12.85
CA LEU A 28 22.65 2.54 14.25
C LEU A 28 24.14 2.78 14.50
N GLU A 29 25.02 2.31 13.61
CA GLU A 29 26.45 2.64 13.58
C GLU A 29 26.73 4.01 12.97
N ASP A 30 25.79 4.56 12.20
CA ASP A 30 25.98 5.85 11.53
C ASP A 30 25.72 7.01 12.49
N LYS A 31 26.76 7.80 12.75
CA LYS A 31 26.70 9.02 13.56
C LYS A 31 25.75 10.10 13.01
N ARG A 32 25.40 10.02 11.71
CA ARG A 32 24.43 10.95 11.11
C ARG A 32 23.00 10.63 11.54
N PHE A 33 22.71 9.34 11.78
CA PHE A 33 21.44 8.89 12.33
C PHE A 33 21.41 9.02 13.85
N CYS A 34 22.49 8.59 14.52
CA CYS A 34 22.62 8.64 15.98
C CYS A 34 23.21 9.98 16.43
N LYS A 35 22.34 10.94 16.79
CA LYS A 35 22.73 12.29 17.23
C LYS A 35 22.55 12.51 18.74
N GLY A 36 22.64 11.45 19.53
CA GLY A 36 22.41 11.47 20.97
C GLY A 36 20.95 11.27 21.38
N GLU A 37 20.06 11.03 20.42
CA GLU A 37 18.64 10.72 20.69
C GLU A 37 18.50 9.32 21.27
N ARG A 38 17.76 9.20 22.36
CA ARG A 38 17.48 7.90 22.99
C ARG A 38 16.59 7.07 22.07
N THR A 39 17.06 5.90 21.66
CA THR A 39 16.40 5.04 20.68
C THR A 39 15.93 3.74 21.33
N LEU A 40 14.67 3.41 21.19
CA LEU A 40 14.14 2.08 21.49
C LEU A 40 14.19 1.23 20.21
N LEU A 41 14.97 0.16 20.24
CA LEU A 41 14.98 -0.85 19.18
C LEU A 41 14.10 -2.03 19.61
N LEU A 42 12.98 -2.21 18.91
CA LEU A 42 12.10 -3.38 19.07
C LEU A 42 12.46 -4.44 18.04
N VAL A 43 12.82 -5.62 18.51
CA VAL A 43 13.16 -6.77 17.67
C VAL A 43 12.04 -7.79 17.80
N CYS A 44 11.30 -8.02 16.69
CA CYS A 44 10.16 -8.92 16.65
C CYS A 44 10.48 -10.24 15.90
N GLU A 45 11.73 -10.45 15.50
CA GLU A 45 12.14 -11.62 14.75
C GLU A 45 13.61 -11.96 15.07
N GLU A 46 13.91 -13.21 15.36
CA GLU A 46 15.27 -13.69 15.53
C GLU A 46 15.73 -14.39 14.24
N GLY A 47 16.83 -13.89 13.65
CA GLY A 47 17.48 -14.45 12.48
C GLY A 47 18.88 -14.99 12.78
N GLU A 48 19.65 -15.31 11.75
CA GLU A 48 21.04 -15.74 11.90
C GLU A 48 21.97 -14.55 12.27
N GLU A 49 21.60 -13.31 11.87
CA GLU A 49 22.34 -12.11 12.20
C GLU A 49 21.88 -11.55 13.55
N GLU A 50 22.82 -11.27 14.46
CA GLU A 50 22.57 -10.66 15.76
C GLU A 50 23.07 -9.21 15.78
N TYR A 51 22.40 -8.37 16.59
CA TYR A 51 22.87 -7.01 16.85
C TYR A 51 24.16 -7.01 17.68
N ALA A 52 25.07 -6.11 17.34
CA ALA A 52 26.30 -5.82 18.07
C ALA A 52 26.23 -4.43 18.73
N PRO A 53 25.63 -4.29 19.92
CA PRO A 53 25.37 -2.99 20.56
C PRO A 53 26.63 -2.18 20.91
N ASP A 54 27.78 -2.85 21.05
CA ASP A 54 29.07 -2.24 21.28
C ASP A 54 29.61 -1.47 20.07
N GLN A 55 29.07 -1.76 18.87
CA GLN A 55 29.39 -1.07 17.61
C GLN A 55 28.47 0.11 17.30
N PHE A 56 27.37 0.26 18.02
CA PHE A 56 26.47 1.38 17.82
C PHE A 56 27.19 2.73 18.05
N ALA A 57 26.88 3.70 17.21
CA ALA A 57 27.47 5.04 17.30
C ALA A 57 27.10 5.77 18.60
N ASP A 58 26.00 5.38 19.24
CA ASP A 58 25.52 5.93 20.51
C ASP A 58 25.13 4.80 21.48
N LYS A 59 25.48 4.98 22.76
CA LYS A 59 25.09 4.03 23.83
C LYS A 59 23.65 4.19 24.30
N SER A 60 22.92 5.15 23.77
CA SER A 60 21.51 5.43 24.09
C SER A 60 20.53 4.60 23.24
N VAL A 61 20.95 3.49 22.68
CA VAL A 61 20.09 2.50 21.99
C VAL A 61 19.75 1.37 22.95
N PHE A 62 18.45 1.13 23.15
CA PHE A 62 17.92 0.13 24.09
C PHE A 62 17.14 -0.93 23.33
N ILE A 63 17.61 -2.16 23.36
CA ILE A 63 16.97 -3.30 22.67
C ILE A 63 15.89 -3.90 23.57
N ARG A 64 14.72 -4.22 23.00
CA ARG A 64 13.65 -5.02 23.60
C ARG A 64 13.15 -6.01 22.58
N ASN A 65 13.02 -7.26 22.98
CA ASN A 65 12.49 -8.33 22.13
C ASN A 65 10.98 -8.48 22.32
N ILE A 66 10.29 -8.80 21.24
CA ILE A 66 8.88 -9.17 21.20
C ILE A 66 8.81 -10.49 20.47
N ASP A 67 8.74 -11.58 21.23
CA ASP A 67 8.86 -12.94 20.70
C ASP A 67 7.52 -13.49 20.17
N GLU A 68 6.41 -12.96 20.71
CA GLU A 68 5.07 -13.42 20.38
C GLU A 68 4.14 -12.22 20.03
N PRO A 69 3.24 -12.37 19.05
CA PRO A 69 2.35 -11.28 18.62
C PRO A 69 1.42 -10.78 19.75
N GLU A 70 1.12 -11.59 20.74
CA GLU A 70 0.31 -11.25 21.92
C GLU A 70 1.00 -10.22 22.83
N GLN A 71 2.30 -10.05 22.72
CA GLN A 71 3.08 -9.04 23.44
C GLN A 71 2.95 -7.64 22.78
N LEU A 72 2.46 -7.56 21.52
CA LEU A 72 2.16 -6.31 20.85
C LEU A 72 0.87 -5.71 21.43
N THR A 73 1.00 -4.96 22.50
CA THR A 73 -0.11 -4.22 23.10
C THR A 73 0.29 -2.76 23.36
N PRO A 74 -0.65 -1.79 23.32
CA PRO A 74 -0.34 -0.40 23.58
C PRO A 74 0.33 -0.19 24.94
N GLU A 75 -0.09 -0.97 25.96
CA GLU A 75 0.44 -0.90 27.33
C GLU A 75 1.90 -1.37 27.37
N ASN A 76 2.22 -2.48 26.71
CA ASN A 76 3.57 -3.02 26.70
C ASN A 76 4.54 -2.12 25.93
N LEU A 77 4.12 -1.63 24.76
CA LEU A 77 4.93 -0.70 23.97
C LEU A 77 5.15 0.64 24.69
N ALA A 78 4.12 1.18 25.34
CA ALA A 78 4.24 2.39 26.16
C ALA A 78 5.16 2.19 27.36
N LYS A 79 5.13 1.00 27.97
CA LYS A 79 6.02 0.64 29.08
C LYS A 79 7.49 0.62 28.63
N PHE A 80 7.81 -0.03 27.49
CA PHE A 80 9.17 -0.04 26.95
C PHE A 80 9.68 1.36 26.64
N LEU A 81 8.84 2.22 26.07
CA LEU A 81 9.20 3.61 25.82
C LEU A 81 9.51 4.37 27.11
N ALA A 82 8.67 4.20 28.13
CA ALA A 82 8.84 4.86 29.42
C ALA A 82 10.10 4.38 30.17
N GLU A 83 10.38 3.08 30.17
CA GLU A 83 11.57 2.51 30.82
C GLU A 83 12.88 2.98 30.19
N THR A 84 12.86 3.22 28.85
CA THR A 84 14.03 3.65 28.12
C THR A 84 14.12 5.15 27.96
N GLU A 85 13.05 5.88 28.27
CA GLU A 85 12.88 7.32 27.99
C GLU A 85 13.25 7.66 26.54
N ALA A 86 12.91 6.75 25.61
CA ALA A 86 13.30 6.89 24.22
C ALA A 86 12.51 8.00 23.52
N GLU A 87 13.18 8.70 22.62
CA GLU A 87 12.65 9.81 21.84
C GLU A 87 12.22 9.38 20.43
N ARG A 88 12.68 8.19 20.00
CA ARG A 88 12.30 7.53 18.74
C ARG A 88 12.30 6.02 18.90
N VAL A 89 11.62 5.35 17.97
CA VAL A 89 11.53 3.89 17.94
C VAL A 89 12.01 3.38 16.59
N VAL A 90 12.80 2.33 16.61
CA VAL A 90 13.18 1.52 15.45
C VAL A 90 12.55 0.14 15.65
N ILE A 91 11.83 -0.37 14.67
CA ILE A 91 11.14 -1.65 14.76
C ILE A 91 11.65 -2.57 13.65
N GLU A 92 12.29 -3.67 14.02
CA GLU A 92 12.48 -4.83 13.15
C GLU A 92 11.26 -5.74 13.30
N TYR A 93 10.35 -5.65 12.32
CA TYR A 93 9.07 -6.33 12.41
C TYR A 93 9.15 -7.77 11.86
N ASN A 94 8.42 -8.67 12.49
CA ASN A 94 8.36 -10.06 12.07
C ASN A 94 7.66 -10.22 10.70
N GLY A 95 8.32 -10.92 9.79
CA GLY A 95 7.84 -11.11 8.42
C GLY A 95 6.53 -11.87 8.30
N MET A 96 6.20 -12.70 9.29
CA MET A 96 4.99 -13.52 9.30
C MET A 96 3.78 -12.84 9.96
N TRP A 97 3.96 -11.70 10.63
CA TRP A 97 2.87 -10.99 11.30
C TRP A 97 2.29 -9.91 10.38
N MET A 98 0.97 -9.73 10.42
CA MET A 98 0.28 -8.68 9.65
C MET A 98 0.51 -7.31 10.26
N LEU A 99 0.71 -6.29 9.42
CA LEU A 99 0.97 -4.91 9.87
C LEU A 99 -0.18 -4.30 10.68
N ASP A 100 -1.41 -4.71 10.42
CA ASP A 100 -2.57 -4.24 11.17
C ASP A 100 -2.46 -4.58 12.68
N GLN A 101 -1.76 -5.66 13.04
CA GLN A 101 -1.49 -6.00 14.45
C GLN A 101 -0.58 -4.96 15.10
N LEU A 102 0.48 -4.55 14.41
CA LEU A 102 1.38 -3.50 14.90
C LEU A 102 0.67 -2.15 14.99
N TYR A 103 -0.01 -1.75 13.93
CA TYR A 103 -0.70 -0.44 13.90
C TYR A 103 -1.79 -0.35 14.97
N GLY A 104 -2.51 -1.45 15.22
CA GLY A 104 -3.50 -1.54 16.30
C GLY A 104 -2.90 -1.51 17.70
N ALA A 105 -1.64 -1.91 17.84
CA ALA A 105 -0.91 -1.94 19.11
C ALA A 105 -0.11 -0.66 19.39
N MET A 106 0.07 0.21 18.40
CA MET A 106 0.86 1.44 18.59
C MET A 106 0.18 2.38 19.58
N PRO A 107 0.92 2.87 20.61
CA PRO A 107 0.39 3.86 21.55
C PRO A 107 0.03 5.18 20.87
N GLU A 108 -0.89 5.92 21.46
CA GLU A 108 -1.23 7.26 20.99
C GLU A 108 0.01 8.17 21.00
N GLY A 109 0.27 8.85 19.88
CA GLY A 109 1.43 9.70 19.68
C GLY A 109 2.61 9.01 19.00
N TRP A 110 2.56 7.70 18.75
CA TRP A 110 3.53 7.06 17.88
C TRP A 110 3.13 7.30 16.42
N MET A 111 4.08 7.73 15.60
CA MET A 111 3.85 7.98 14.19
C MET A 111 4.89 7.27 13.35
N VAL A 112 4.47 6.44 12.40
CA VAL A 112 5.38 5.87 11.41
C VAL A 112 5.93 7.03 10.58
N TYR A 113 7.22 7.30 10.77
CA TYR A 113 7.94 8.36 10.07
C TYR A 113 8.53 7.85 8.76
N GLN A 114 9.02 6.62 8.76
CA GLN A 114 9.50 5.91 7.56
C GLN A 114 9.19 4.42 7.68
N GLU A 115 8.78 3.83 6.59
CA GLU A 115 8.51 2.40 6.46
C GLU A 115 9.29 1.81 5.30
N PHE A 116 10.15 0.85 5.62
CA PHE A 116 11.00 0.14 4.67
C PHE A 116 10.61 -1.33 4.57
N MET A 117 10.57 -1.86 3.36
CA MET A 117 10.42 -3.30 3.14
C MET A 117 11.70 -3.87 2.53
N PHE A 118 12.26 -4.86 3.20
CA PHE A 118 13.43 -5.60 2.72
C PHE A 118 13.02 -6.96 2.17
N ALA A 119 13.59 -7.34 1.05
CA ALA A 119 13.37 -8.62 0.42
C ALA A 119 14.68 -9.18 -0.16
N ASP A 120 14.94 -10.47 0.09
CA ASP A 120 15.95 -11.20 -0.67
C ASP A 120 15.45 -11.44 -2.09
N ALA A 121 16.15 -10.90 -3.09
CA ALA A 121 15.74 -11.02 -4.47
C ALA A 121 15.64 -12.48 -4.95
N GLY A 122 16.47 -13.38 -4.42
CA GLY A 122 16.47 -14.79 -4.81
C GLY A 122 15.25 -15.57 -4.34
N THR A 123 14.60 -15.14 -3.25
CA THR A 123 13.48 -15.84 -2.63
C THR A 123 12.15 -15.11 -2.77
N PHE A 124 12.16 -13.80 -3.01
CA PHE A 124 10.97 -12.94 -2.97
C PHE A 124 9.86 -13.39 -3.93
N LEU A 125 10.19 -13.73 -5.18
CA LEU A 125 9.19 -14.16 -6.16
C LEU A 125 8.49 -15.45 -5.71
N THR A 126 9.23 -16.36 -5.07
CA THR A 126 8.66 -17.59 -4.50
C THR A 126 7.80 -17.28 -3.29
N TYR A 127 8.25 -16.42 -2.38
CA TYR A 127 7.45 -16.01 -1.22
C TYR A 127 6.17 -15.28 -1.65
N ASN A 128 6.26 -14.38 -2.61
CA ASN A 128 5.09 -13.68 -3.14
C ASN A 128 4.08 -14.66 -3.78
N SER A 129 4.52 -15.70 -4.47
CA SER A 129 3.62 -16.69 -5.07
C SER A 129 2.91 -17.57 -4.04
N ASN A 130 3.57 -17.89 -2.92
CA ASN A 130 3.04 -18.77 -1.88
C ASN A 130 2.36 -18.06 -0.71
N MET A 131 2.80 -16.84 -0.38
CA MET A 131 2.33 -16.04 0.76
C MET A 131 1.96 -14.63 0.33
N ARG A 132 1.16 -14.53 -0.73
CA ARG A 132 0.84 -13.27 -1.40
C ARG A 132 0.27 -12.21 -0.47
N ASN A 133 -0.62 -12.61 0.45
CA ASN A 133 -1.21 -11.68 1.43
C ASN A 133 -0.15 -11.02 2.31
N LEU A 134 0.83 -11.79 2.79
CA LEU A 134 1.91 -11.26 3.62
C LEU A 134 2.85 -10.36 2.83
N ALA A 135 3.19 -10.74 1.59
CA ALA A 135 4.02 -9.90 0.72
C ALA A 135 3.31 -8.58 0.39
N TYR A 136 2.03 -8.65 -0.01
CA TYR A 136 1.21 -7.48 -0.28
C TYR A 136 1.06 -6.56 0.94
N ASP A 137 0.82 -7.14 2.13
CA ASP A 137 0.69 -6.41 3.38
C ASP A 137 1.91 -5.52 3.67
N LYS A 138 3.12 -6.02 3.41
CA LYS A 138 4.37 -5.27 3.59
C LYS A 138 4.62 -4.24 2.47
N LEU A 139 4.23 -4.57 1.23
CA LEU A 139 4.44 -3.70 0.08
C LEU A 139 3.50 -2.48 0.06
N LYS A 140 2.26 -2.64 0.53
CA LYS A 140 1.19 -1.64 0.35
C LYS A 140 1.47 -0.29 1.01
N SER A 141 2.23 -0.29 2.10
CA SER A 141 2.54 0.90 2.92
C SER A 141 4.01 1.31 2.87
N ALA A 142 4.90 0.45 2.35
CA ALA A 142 6.32 0.76 2.26
C ALA A 142 6.58 2.03 1.44
N GLU A 143 7.44 2.90 1.95
CA GLU A 143 7.97 4.06 1.22
C GLU A 143 9.14 3.67 0.32
N LEU A 144 9.95 2.72 0.78
CA LEU A 144 11.07 2.16 0.04
C LEU A 144 11.06 0.64 0.15
N VAL A 145 11.12 -0.02 -1.00
CA VAL A 145 11.31 -1.48 -1.12
C VAL A 145 12.73 -1.75 -1.58
N VAL A 146 13.48 -2.51 -0.79
CA VAL A 146 14.87 -2.87 -1.08
C VAL A 146 14.95 -4.35 -1.42
N PHE A 147 15.30 -4.67 -2.66
CA PHE A 147 15.63 -6.03 -3.10
C PHE A 147 17.13 -6.23 -2.95
N ASN A 148 17.55 -6.87 -1.85
CA ASN A 148 18.95 -7.11 -1.63
C ASN A 148 19.43 -8.42 -2.29
N ARG A 149 20.74 -8.61 -2.36
CA ARG A 149 21.39 -9.75 -3.07
C ARG A 149 20.89 -9.89 -4.51
N PHE A 150 20.56 -8.75 -5.14
CA PHE A 150 20.08 -8.72 -6.52
C PHE A 150 21.19 -9.15 -7.49
N LYS A 151 20.85 -10.02 -8.46
CA LYS A 151 21.83 -10.53 -9.43
C LYS A 151 21.57 -9.95 -10.82
N PRO A 152 22.60 -9.72 -11.63
CA PRO A 152 22.43 -9.24 -13.02
C PRO A 152 21.60 -10.16 -13.92
N SER A 153 21.40 -11.43 -13.52
CA SER A 153 20.56 -12.41 -14.22
C SER A 153 19.07 -12.30 -13.88
N TYR A 154 18.68 -11.47 -12.92
CA TYR A 154 17.29 -11.28 -12.54
C TYR A 154 16.66 -10.16 -13.37
N GLU A 155 15.41 -10.36 -13.79
CA GLU A 155 14.64 -9.39 -14.55
C GLU A 155 13.99 -8.37 -13.61
N MET A 156 14.50 -7.14 -13.57
CA MET A 156 13.96 -6.06 -12.69
C MET A 156 12.46 -5.87 -12.87
N MET A 157 11.94 -6.03 -14.11
CA MET A 157 10.53 -5.87 -14.42
C MET A 157 9.60 -6.80 -13.63
N ASP A 158 10.06 -8.00 -13.26
CA ASP A 158 9.26 -8.96 -12.49
C ASP A 158 9.03 -8.46 -11.06
N TYR A 159 10.05 -7.86 -10.45
CA TYR A 159 9.98 -7.25 -9.11
C TYR A 159 9.20 -5.94 -9.15
N HIS A 160 9.50 -5.10 -10.13
CA HIS A 160 8.84 -3.83 -10.36
C HIS A 160 7.32 -3.98 -10.43
N LYS A 161 6.81 -4.87 -11.28
CA LYS A 161 5.36 -5.12 -11.45
C LYS A 161 4.69 -5.51 -10.13
N LEU A 162 5.32 -6.35 -9.32
CA LEU A 162 4.77 -6.79 -8.04
C LEU A 162 4.69 -5.64 -7.03
N VAL A 163 5.71 -4.79 -6.96
CA VAL A 163 5.67 -3.60 -6.12
C VAL A 163 4.60 -2.63 -6.61
N ARG A 164 4.55 -2.35 -7.92
CA ARG A 164 3.59 -1.41 -8.51
C ARG A 164 2.14 -1.89 -8.39
N ALA A 165 1.90 -3.20 -8.40
CA ALA A 165 0.59 -3.77 -8.10
C ALA A 165 0.11 -3.45 -6.69
N ALA A 166 1.02 -3.40 -5.70
CA ALA A 166 0.71 -3.09 -4.31
C ALA A 166 0.81 -1.58 -3.99
N SER A 167 1.87 -0.91 -4.46
CA SER A 167 2.16 0.49 -4.19
C SER A 167 2.78 1.18 -5.41
N ARG A 168 2.09 2.21 -5.92
CA ARG A 168 2.65 3.06 -7.02
C ARG A 168 3.65 4.09 -6.52
N ARG A 169 3.68 4.37 -5.21
CA ARG A 169 4.47 5.45 -4.62
C ARG A 169 5.78 4.99 -4.00
N ALA A 170 5.89 3.69 -3.69
CA ALA A 170 7.10 3.16 -3.10
C ALA A 170 8.29 3.38 -4.04
N ASP A 171 9.38 3.89 -3.51
CA ASP A 171 10.65 3.81 -4.20
C ASP A 171 11.14 2.36 -4.20
N ILE A 172 11.82 1.94 -5.26
CA ILE A 172 12.37 0.59 -5.38
C ILE A 172 13.88 0.70 -5.56
N ALA A 173 14.61 -0.05 -4.77
CA ALA A 173 16.05 -0.13 -4.85
C ALA A 173 16.50 -1.59 -4.99
N TYR A 174 17.47 -1.82 -5.86
CA TYR A 174 18.12 -3.10 -6.10
C TYR A 174 19.56 -3.03 -5.58
N GLU A 175 19.85 -3.79 -4.53
CA GLU A 175 21.18 -3.87 -3.95
C GLU A 175 21.90 -5.11 -4.48
N PHE A 176 22.97 -4.90 -5.24
CA PHE A 176 23.81 -5.95 -5.82
C PHE A 176 24.89 -6.38 -4.84
N GLU A 177 25.46 -7.55 -5.08
CA GLU A 177 26.68 -7.98 -4.38
C GLU A 177 27.77 -6.91 -4.51
N GLY A 178 28.46 -6.62 -3.40
CA GLY A 178 29.47 -5.55 -3.34
C GLY A 178 28.91 -4.16 -2.99
N GLY A 179 27.62 -4.06 -2.62
CA GLY A 179 27.03 -2.82 -2.08
C GLY A 179 26.64 -1.79 -3.13
N ARG A 180 26.67 -2.15 -4.43
CA ARG A 180 26.13 -1.27 -5.48
C ARG A 180 24.60 -1.23 -5.39
N VAL A 181 24.03 -0.05 -5.24
CA VAL A 181 22.58 0.17 -5.26
C VAL A 181 22.18 0.82 -6.57
N GLN A 182 21.10 0.34 -7.16
CA GLN A 182 20.44 0.93 -8.33
C GLN A 182 18.97 1.16 -7.99
N TYR A 183 18.51 2.40 -8.17
CA TYR A 183 17.09 2.71 -8.05
C TYR A 183 16.34 2.31 -9.31
N ASP A 184 15.08 1.97 -9.12
CA ASP A 184 14.17 1.67 -10.22
C ASP A 184 13.79 2.96 -10.96
N GLU A 185 14.07 2.99 -12.26
CA GLU A 185 13.73 4.09 -13.15
C GLU A 185 12.67 3.69 -14.19
N ILE A 186 12.05 2.50 -14.00
CA ILE A 186 11.01 2.00 -14.90
C ILE A 186 9.78 2.89 -14.77
N GLN A 187 9.28 3.37 -15.90
CA GLN A 187 8.07 4.17 -15.95
C GLN A 187 6.86 3.30 -16.31
N ASP A 188 5.78 3.48 -15.59
CA ASP A 188 4.48 2.87 -15.85
C ASP A 188 3.54 3.89 -16.48
N PRO A 189 3.50 4.01 -17.82
CA PRO A 189 2.49 4.85 -18.45
C PRO A 189 1.10 4.24 -18.19
N LEU A 190 0.10 5.12 -18.06
CA LEU A 190 -1.28 4.65 -17.99
C LEU A 190 -1.60 3.84 -19.27
N PRO A 191 -2.31 2.70 -19.16
CA PRO A 191 -2.62 1.84 -20.32
C PRO A 191 -3.66 2.46 -21.26
N PHE A 192 -4.16 3.65 -20.95
CA PHE A 192 -5.14 4.40 -21.73
C PHE A 192 -4.69 5.86 -21.93
N ASP A 193 -5.17 6.49 -23.03
CA ASP A 193 -4.87 7.89 -23.30
C ASP A 193 -5.75 8.82 -22.44
N ILE A 194 -5.16 9.35 -21.37
CA ILE A 194 -5.85 10.29 -20.46
C ILE A 194 -6.21 11.63 -21.15
N ASN A 195 -5.60 11.97 -22.29
CA ASN A 195 -5.85 13.21 -23.00
C ASN A 195 -6.87 13.05 -24.13
N ALA A 196 -7.36 11.84 -24.36
CA ALA A 196 -8.43 11.59 -25.32
C ALA A 196 -9.71 12.36 -24.97
N PRO A 197 -10.52 12.82 -25.94
CA PRO A 197 -11.82 13.46 -25.70
C PRO A 197 -12.77 12.58 -24.87
N ILE A 198 -12.70 11.25 -25.07
CA ILE A 198 -13.32 10.22 -24.25
C ILE A 198 -12.21 9.26 -23.87
N ILE A 199 -11.95 9.10 -22.59
CA ILE A 199 -10.96 8.17 -22.08
C ILE A 199 -11.59 6.78 -22.12
N GLU A 200 -11.11 5.94 -23.02
CA GLU A 200 -11.56 4.54 -23.14
C GLU A 200 -10.79 3.69 -22.12
N ILE A 201 -11.52 3.10 -21.19
CA ILE A 201 -10.95 2.18 -20.19
C ILE A 201 -11.25 0.75 -20.64
N GLY A 202 -10.20 0.04 -21.01
CA GLY A 202 -10.27 -1.36 -21.37
C GLY A 202 -10.69 -2.27 -20.21
N ASP A 203 -11.13 -3.49 -20.54
CA ASP A 203 -11.58 -4.45 -19.54
C ASP A 203 -10.47 -4.83 -18.53
N GLY A 204 -9.20 -4.87 -18.97
CA GLY A 204 -8.03 -5.11 -18.13
C GLY A 204 -7.59 -3.89 -17.32
N ASP A 205 -7.99 -2.68 -17.73
CA ASP A 205 -7.42 -1.43 -17.18
C ASP A 205 -8.27 -0.85 -16.05
N PHE A 206 -9.44 -1.43 -15.75
CA PHE A 206 -10.40 -0.90 -14.79
C PHE A 206 -9.82 -0.73 -13.38
N ALA A 207 -9.09 -1.74 -12.89
CA ALA A 207 -8.53 -1.69 -11.53
C ALA A 207 -7.49 -0.57 -11.42
N GLU A 208 -6.62 -0.45 -12.41
CA GLU A 208 -5.59 0.59 -12.44
C GLU A 208 -6.20 1.98 -12.56
N TRP A 209 -7.18 2.17 -13.46
CA TRP A 209 -7.92 3.43 -13.54
C TRP A 209 -8.62 3.80 -12.24
N TYR A 210 -9.30 2.82 -11.58
CA TYR A 210 -9.99 3.05 -10.32
C TYR A 210 -9.05 3.52 -9.21
N ARG A 211 -7.85 2.95 -9.16
CA ARG A 211 -6.80 3.36 -8.22
C ARG A 211 -6.28 4.76 -8.56
N ASP A 212 -5.91 4.99 -9.81
CA ASP A 212 -5.31 6.25 -10.26
C ASP A 212 -6.26 7.44 -10.07
N ILE A 213 -7.56 7.29 -10.34
CA ILE A 213 -8.55 8.36 -10.08
C ILE A 213 -8.70 8.67 -8.59
N GLY A 214 -8.47 7.69 -7.71
CA GLY A 214 -8.45 7.88 -6.26
C GLY A 214 -7.22 8.64 -5.78
N GLU A 215 -6.07 8.34 -6.34
CA GLU A 215 -4.76 8.91 -5.97
C GLU A 215 -4.53 10.29 -6.62
N GLU A 216 -4.93 10.46 -7.88
CA GLU A 216 -4.67 11.64 -8.70
C GLU A 216 -5.96 12.27 -9.27
N PRO A 217 -6.93 12.64 -8.42
CA PRO A 217 -8.26 13.05 -8.86
C PRO A 217 -8.25 14.27 -9.79
N LYS A 218 -7.26 15.15 -9.66
CA LYS A 218 -7.13 16.35 -10.50
C LYS A 218 -6.90 16.02 -11.98
N LYS A 219 -6.30 14.88 -12.28
CA LYS A 219 -6.08 14.42 -13.65
C LYS A 219 -7.40 14.17 -14.41
N TYR A 220 -8.46 13.81 -13.68
CA TYR A 220 -9.72 13.34 -14.23
C TYR A 220 -10.87 14.33 -14.10
N GLU A 221 -10.72 15.40 -13.33
CA GLU A 221 -11.78 16.40 -13.13
C GLU A 221 -12.26 16.98 -14.46
N GLY A 222 -13.56 16.87 -14.73
CA GLY A 222 -14.21 17.37 -15.94
C GLY A 222 -14.02 16.52 -17.19
N LYS A 223 -13.25 15.43 -17.14
CA LYS A 223 -13.04 14.51 -18.28
C LYS A 223 -14.20 13.57 -18.46
N THR A 224 -14.34 13.07 -19.68
CA THR A 224 -15.33 12.04 -20.05
C THR A 224 -14.63 10.70 -20.14
N VAL A 225 -15.25 9.67 -19.56
CA VAL A 225 -14.74 8.31 -19.55
C VAL A 225 -15.77 7.35 -20.12
N ARG A 226 -15.31 6.29 -20.78
CA ARG A 226 -16.14 5.19 -21.23
C ARG A 226 -15.55 3.88 -20.74
N PHE A 227 -16.37 3.06 -20.06
CA PHE A 227 -15.92 1.81 -19.46
C PHE A 227 -17.06 0.83 -19.25
N LYS A 228 -16.73 -0.46 -19.22
CA LYS A 228 -17.68 -1.53 -18.92
C LYS A 228 -17.82 -1.73 -17.40
N CYS A 229 -19.06 -1.76 -16.90
CA CYS A 229 -19.33 -1.84 -15.48
C CYS A 229 -20.68 -2.53 -15.20
N ARG A 230 -20.88 -2.95 -13.94
CA ARG A 230 -22.19 -3.32 -13.40
C ARG A 230 -22.89 -2.09 -12.87
N ALA A 231 -24.16 -1.94 -13.21
CA ALA A 231 -25.03 -0.89 -12.71
C ALA A 231 -25.90 -1.44 -11.57
N LEU A 232 -25.76 -0.87 -10.37
CA LEU A 232 -26.43 -1.33 -9.16
C LEU A 232 -27.35 -0.25 -8.58
N LYS A 233 -28.56 -0.65 -8.19
CA LYS A 233 -29.50 0.18 -7.45
C LYS A 233 -29.57 -0.27 -5.99
N ARG A 234 -29.46 0.67 -5.06
CA ARG A 234 -29.62 0.37 -3.63
C ARG A 234 -30.83 1.10 -3.06
N LYS A 235 -31.67 0.41 -2.29
CA LYS A 235 -32.96 0.90 -1.71
C LYS A 235 -32.86 2.22 -0.92
N LYS A 236 -31.69 2.65 -0.48
CA LYS A 236 -31.47 3.88 0.32
C LYS A 236 -30.73 4.98 -0.43
N MET A 237 -30.60 4.87 -1.77
CA MET A 237 -29.94 5.91 -2.56
C MET A 237 -30.87 7.09 -2.82
N GLN A 238 -30.26 8.24 -3.10
CA GLN A 238 -31.02 9.41 -3.57
C GLN A 238 -31.70 9.11 -4.91
N ALA A 239 -32.83 9.72 -5.15
CA ALA A 239 -33.46 9.71 -6.47
C ALA A 239 -32.46 10.15 -7.53
N HIS A 240 -32.58 9.63 -8.74
CA HIS A 240 -31.71 9.94 -9.89
C HIS A 240 -30.22 9.54 -9.70
N THR A 241 -29.94 8.59 -8.79
CA THR A 241 -28.58 8.08 -8.58
C THR A 241 -28.53 6.56 -8.64
N PHE A 242 -27.44 6.02 -9.13
CA PHE A 242 -27.10 4.59 -9.10
C PHE A 242 -25.58 4.42 -8.92
N ILE A 243 -25.14 3.21 -8.63
CA ILE A 243 -23.72 2.88 -8.48
C ILE A 243 -23.27 2.12 -9.72
N VAL A 244 -22.11 2.46 -10.23
CA VAL A 244 -21.48 1.78 -11.35
C VAL A 244 -20.07 1.35 -10.95
N GLY A 245 -19.67 0.14 -11.32
CA GLY A 245 -18.34 -0.33 -11.00
C GLY A 245 -18.15 -1.80 -11.31
N ARG A 246 -17.04 -2.33 -10.83
CA ARG A 246 -16.68 -3.75 -10.94
C ARG A 246 -16.13 -4.26 -9.62
N HIS A 247 -16.11 -5.57 -9.44
CA HIS A 247 -15.29 -6.17 -8.40
C HIS A 247 -13.82 -6.06 -8.78
N VAL A 248 -12.98 -5.71 -7.81
CA VAL A 248 -11.54 -5.60 -7.95
C VAL A 248 -10.89 -6.51 -6.92
N MET A 249 -9.90 -7.25 -7.36
CA MET A 249 -9.03 -8.08 -6.53
C MET A 249 -7.64 -7.46 -6.51
N THR A 250 -7.09 -7.25 -5.33
CA THR A 250 -5.76 -6.66 -5.18
C THR A 250 -4.69 -7.74 -5.02
N CYS A 251 -4.88 -8.66 -4.07
CA CYS A 251 -3.88 -9.69 -3.80
C CYS A 251 -4.44 -11.11 -3.86
N CYS A 252 -5.68 -11.35 -3.45
CA CYS A 252 -6.27 -12.70 -3.44
C CYS A 252 -7.80 -12.64 -3.47
N VAL A 253 -8.43 -13.81 -3.57
CA VAL A 253 -9.89 -13.94 -3.66
C VAL A 253 -10.61 -13.37 -2.42
N GLU A 254 -9.97 -13.38 -1.27
CA GLU A 254 -10.55 -12.89 -0.01
C GLU A 254 -10.64 -11.36 0.06
N ASP A 255 -9.86 -10.64 -0.74
CA ASP A 255 -9.87 -9.18 -0.76
C ASP A 255 -10.78 -8.59 -1.87
N ILE A 256 -11.53 -9.42 -2.57
CA ILE A 256 -12.42 -8.94 -3.64
C ILE A 256 -13.44 -7.95 -3.07
N GLN A 257 -13.38 -6.72 -3.54
CA GLN A 257 -14.29 -5.64 -3.15
C GLN A 257 -14.93 -5.00 -4.37
N PHE A 258 -16.13 -4.44 -4.19
CA PHE A 258 -16.79 -3.70 -5.25
C PHE A 258 -16.28 -2.27 -5.33
N ALA A 259 -15.47 -1.99 -6.32
CA ALA A 259 -14.94 -0.68 -6.67
C ALA A 259 -15.98 0.10 -7.48
N GLY A 260 -16.69 1.04 -6.82
CA GLY A 260 -17.84 1.69 -7.42
C GLY A 260 -17.83 3.20 -7.32
N PHE A 261 -18.46 3.82 -8.32
CA PHE A 261 -18.73 5.25 -8.40
C PHE A 261 -20.20 5.54 -8.32
N VAL A 262 -20.55 6.65 -7.68
CA VAL A 262 -21.92 7.20 -7.76
C VAL A 262 -22.10 7.86 -9.13
N CYS A 263 -23.15 7.50 -9.85
CA CYS A 263 -23.53 8.10 -11.11
C CYS A 263 -24.89 8.80 -10.97
N ASN A 264 -24.96 10.05 -11.43
CA ASN A 264 -26.20 10.84 -11.46
C ASN A 264 -26.83 10.79 -12.86
N TRP A 265 -28.12 10.46 -12.90
CA TRP A 265 -28.89 10.40 -14.13
C TRP A 265 -30.38 10.53 -13.84
N ASP A 266 -31.08 11.44 -14.52
CA ASP A 266 -32.53 11.62 -14.32
C ASP A 266 -33.35 10.38 -14.71
N GLY A 267 -32.84 9.55 -15.64
CA GLY A 267 -33.43 8.29 -16.06
C GLY A 267 -33.00 7.07 -15.23
N ALA A 268 -32.33 7.22 -14.11
CA ALA A 268 -31.77 6.09 -13.33
C ALA A 268 -32.83 5.03 -12.92
N GLU A 269 -34.09 5.42 -12.83
CA GLU A 269 -35.20 4.52 -12.49
C GLU A 269 -35.50 3.49 -13.57
N THR A 270 -35.22 3.80 -14.83
CA THR A 270 -35.44 2.91 -15.99
C THR A 270 -34.38 1.83 -16.13
N LEU A 271 -33.18 2.04 -15.50
CA LEU A 271 -32.11 1.08 -15.56
C LEU A 271 -32.47 -0.21 -14.82
N LYS A 272 -32.18 -1.36 -15.38
CA LYS A 272 -32.33 -2.65 -14.69
C LYS A 272 -31.23 -2.76 -13.63
N ASP A 273 -31.60 -3.24 -12.45
CA ASP A 273 -30.63 -3.52 -11.38
C ASP A 273 -29.72 -4.69 -11.76
N ASP A 274 -28.46 -4.59 -11.38
CA ASP A 274 -27.45 -5.61 -11.57
C ASP A 274 -27.19 -5.99 -13.05
N THR A 275 -27.19 -5.00 -13.92
CA THR A 275 -26.97 -5.17 -15.36
C THR A 275 -25.58 -4.72 -15.77
N TRP A 276 -24.93 -5.42 -16.69
CA TRP A 276 -23.71 -5.00 -17.34
C TRP A 276 -24.00 -3.96 -18.41
N ILE A 277 -23.29 -2.86 -18.34
CA ILE A 277 -23.39 -1.76 -19.32
C ILE A 277 -21.99 -1.23 -19.67
N THR A 278 -21.86 -0.73 -20.88
CA THR A 278 -20.77 0.17 -21.25
C THR A 278 -21.26 1.60 -21.04
N LEU A 279 -20.76 2.24 -20.00
CA LEU A 279 -21.16 3.58 -19.59
C LEU A 279 -20.22 4.64 -20.15
N THR A 280 -20.78 5.71 -20.72
CA THR A 280 -20.07 6.96 -20.98
C THR A 280 -20.55 8.01 -19.99
N ALA A 281 -19.63 8.61 -19.23
CA ALA A 281 -19.97 9.58 -18.18
C ALA A 281 -18.86 10.64 -18.00
N LYS A 282 -19.27 11.82 -17.51
CA LYS A 282 -18.35 12.89 -17.14
C LYS A 282 -17.99 12.75 -15.65
N ILE A 283 -16.71 12.85 -15.35
CA ILE A 283 -16.17 12.79 -13.99
C ILE A 283 -16.21 14.18 -13.35
N ASN A 284 -16.72 14.25 -12.11
CA ASN A 284 -16.70 15.47 -11.29
C ASN A 284 -16.27 15.12 -9.87
N TRP A 285 -15.42 15.93 -9.26
CA TRP A 285 -14.96 15.75 -7.89
C TRP A 285 -15.79 16.57 -6.92
N LYS A 286 -16.79 15.96 -6.30
CA LYS A 286 -17.74 16.65 -5.42
C LYS A 286 -18.13 15.82 -4.20
N PHE A 287 -18.73 16.48 -3.20
CA PHE A 287 -19.29 15.81 -2.05
C PHE A 287 -20.44 14.89 -2.48
N SER A 288 -20.41 13.65 -1.99
CA SER A 288 -21.50 12.70 -2.15
C SER A 288 -21.90 12.13 -0.78
N ARG A 289 -23.22 12.09 -0.52
CA ARG A 289 -23.74 11.45 0.70
C ARG A 289 -23.42 9.96 0.76
N ALA A 290 -23.31 9.30 -0.39
CA ALA A 290 -22.97 7.88 -0.46
C ALA A 290 -21.54 7.60 0.03
N TYR A 291 -20.62 8.54 -0.18
CA TYR A 291 -19.24 8.44 0.30
C TYR A 291 -19.03 9.10 1.68
N ASN A 292 -19.96 9.96 2.11
CA ASN A 292 -19.82 10.87 3.26
C ASN A 292 -18.55 11.75 3.19
N ARG A 293 -18.06 12.00 1.97
CA ARG A 293 -16.86 12.81 1.67
C ARG A 293 -16.88 13.31 0.23
N LYS A 294 -15.91 14.15 -0.15
CA LYS A 294 -15.65 14.46 -1.55
C LYS A 294 -15.04 13.23 -2.24
N GLY A 295 -15.44 13.00 -3.47
CA GLY A 295 -14.97 11.89 -4.29
C GLY A 295 -15.44 12.00 -5.73
N PRO A 296 -15.06 11.04 -6.60
CA PRO A 296 -15.47 11.02 -7.99
C PRO A 296 -16.96 10.68 -8.10
N VAL A 297 -17.73 11.62 -8.63
CA VAL A 297 -19.15 11.45 -8.93
C VAL A 297 -19.31 11.60 -10.44
N LEU A 298 -19.90 10.58 -11.05
CA LEU A 298 -20.12 10.55 -12.48
C LEU A 298 -21.42 11.26 -12.84
N THR A 299 -21.42 11.99 -13.94
CA THR A 299 -22.62 12.50 -14.60
C THR A 299 -22.84 11.71 -15.87
N TYR A 300 -23.94 11.02 -15.95
CA TYR A 300 -24.32 10.18 -17.08
C TYR A 300 -24.37 10.95 -18.38
N ILE A 301 -23.90 10.32 -19.46
CA ILE A 301 -24.02 10.81 -20.85
C ILE A 301 -24.82 9.78 -21.66
N SER A 302 -24.33 8.52 -21.71
CA SER A 302 -24.98 7.44 -22.45
C SER A 302 -24.58 6.07 -21.91
N HIS A 303 -25.32 5.04 -22.21
CA HIS A 303 -24.94 3.65 -21.97
C HIS A 303 -25.46 2.72 -23.07
N GLU A 304 -24.86 1.56 -23.14
CA GLU A 304 -25.29 0.42 -23.96
C GLU A 304 -25.28 -0.82 -23.07
N GLU A 305 -26.34 -1.65 -23.14
CA GLU A 305 -26.30 -2.96 -22.47
C GLU A 305 -25.21 -3.82 -23.14
N CYS A 306 -24.43 -4.56 -22.37
CA CYS A 306 -23.37 -5.41 -22.86
C CYS A 306 -23.22 -6.70 -22.04
N ASP A 307 -22.51 -7.67 -22.60
CA ASP A 307 -22.08 -8.84 -21.86
C ASP A 307 -20.99 -8.50 -20.84
N PRO A 308 -20.87 -9.27 -19.73
CA PRO A 308 -19.76 -9.13 -18.82
C PRO A 308 -18.42 -9.28 -19.56
N PRO A 309 -17.33 -8.66 -19.09
CA PRO A 309 -16.00 -8.93 -19.62
C PRO A 309 -15.62 -10.40 -19.38
N ALA A 310 -14.65 -10.91 -20.15
CA ALA A 310 -14.15 -12.28 -20.00
C ALA A 310 -13.74 -12.57 -18.54
N GLU A 311 -13.15 -11.55 -17.89
CA GLU A 311 -12.80 -11.54 -16.47
C GLU A 311 -13.64 -10.49 -15.71
N PRO A 312 -14.75 -10.91 -15.06
CA PRO A 312 -15.64 -9.98 -14.37
C PRO A 312 -15.00 -9.27 -13.17
N VAL A 313 -14.04 -9.91 -12.52
CA VAL A 313 -13.22 -9.33 -11.45
C VAL A 313 -11.97 -8.70 -12.09
N ALA A 314 -11.82 -7.41 -11.90
CA ALA A 314 -10.63 -6.70 -12.40
C ALA A 314 -9.44 -6.89 -11.46
N THR A 315 -8.25 -6.97 -12.02
CA THR A 315 -6.99 -7.15 -11.28
C THR A 315 -5.97 -6.10 -11.72
N PHE A 316 -4.86 -5.99 -10.99
CA PHE A 316 -3.74 -5.09 -11.31
C PHE A 316 -2.64 -5.78 -12.14
N TYR A 317 -2.83 -6.99 -12.63
CA TYR A 317 -1.86 -7.81 -13.39
C TYR A 317 -2.57 -8.76 -14.34
#